data_6c56bbf7468271271414d5e2ca263692
#
_entry.id   6c56bbf7468271271414d5e2ca263692
#
_cell.length_a   1.000
_cell.length_b   1.000
_cell.length_c   1.000
_cell.angle_alpha   90.00
_cell.angle_beta   90.00
_cell.angle_gamma   90.00
#
_symmetry.space_group_name_H-M   'P 1'
#
loop_
_entity.id
_entity.type
_entity.pdbx_description
1 polymer ?
#
loop_
_entity_poly.entity_id
_entity_poly.type
_entity_poly.pdbx_seq_one_letter_code
_entity_poly.pdbx_strand_id
1 'polypeptide(L)'
;MKTSELPARAGRDDQERLADRLLRSTAARSYDPEIDIDWSAPPQEGKVFLPEHRSTLYGTAMWERLSPDQRRELGKHEAASVAGFGIWLECILMRLLTKLAYEGDPATRHVQYALAELAEECRHSTMFARLIEWLGVPYYRPSRRVHALGRVLTATAHGPAMWGAILIGEEITDRYQREMAADDSMQPVVQMVNRIHILEEARHIGFARAELARSAARLPRAQLPVQRALLGRVAFIVARNLVSPEVYRSVGLDPAEARRAALANPAHHETLRYGGEKL
;
A
#
# COMPACT_ATOMS: atom_id res chain seq x y z
N MET A 1 9.50 -39.49 -23.89
CA MET A 1 9.42 -38.79 -22.58
C MET A 1 10.40 -37.61 -22.54
N LYS A 2 10.15 -36.53 -23.33
CA LYS A 2 11.05 -35.33 -23.36
C LYS A 2 10.30 -33.99 -23.61
N THR A 3 8.98 -33.88 -23.34
CA THR A 3 8.20 -32.69 -23.72
C THR A 3 7.71 -31.81 -22.57
N SER A 4 7.97 -32.17 -21.30
CA SER A 4 7.49 -31.38 -20.13
C SER A 4 8.52 -30.41 -19.52
N GLU A 5 9.80 -30.54 -19.85
CA GLU A 5 10.88 -29.72 -19.25
C GLU A 5 11.09 -28.36 -19.94
N LEU A 6 10.81 -28.26 -21.24
CA LEU A 6 11.00 -27.03 -22.05
C LEU A 6 10.15 -25.82 -21.57
N PRO A 7 8.83 -25.94 -21.33
CA PRO A 7 8.04 -24.81 -20.88
C PRO A 7 8.37 -24.37 -19.44
N ALA A 8 8.76 -25.30 -18.56
CA ALA A 8 9.16 -24.97 -17.19
C ALA A 8 10.52 -24.23 -17.16
N ARG A 9 11.44 -24.56 -18.05
CA ARG A 9 12.75 -23.91 -18.19
C ARG A 9 12.60 -22.50 -18.77
N ALA A 10 11.80 -22.33 -19.82
CA ALA A 10 11.50 -21.01 -20.39
C ALA A 10 10.85 -20.06 -19.37
N GLY A 11 9.90 -20.54 -18.57
CA GLY A 11 9.27 -19.73 -17.51
C GLY A 11 10.23 -19.33 -16.39
N ARG A 12 11.23 -20.17 -16.07
CA ARG A 12 12.29 -19.83 -15.10
C ARG A 12 13.23 -18.77 -15.67
N ASP A 13 13.65 -18.92 -16.93
CA ASP A 13 14.52 -17.96 -17.60
C ASP A 13 13.85 -16.57 -17.71
N ASP A 14 12.52 -16.50 -17.92
CA ASP A 14 11.77 -15.24 -17.93
C ASP A 14 11.71 -14.58 -16.55
N GLN A 15 11.56 -15.38 -15.49
CA GLN A 15 11.58 -14.94 -14.11
C GLN A 15 12.94 -14.31 -13.74
N GLU A 16 14.03 -15.01 -14.07
CA GLU A 16 15.39 -14.53 -13.81
C GLU A 16 15.71 -13.26 -14.62
N ARG A 17 15.31 -13.17 -15.88
CA ARG A 17 15.48 -11.95 -16.70
C ARG A 17 14.70 -10.75 -16.16
N LEU A 18 13.47 -10.96 -15.70
CA LEU A 18 12.69 -9.90 -15.06
C LEU A 18 13.40 -9.41 -13.81
N ALA A 19 13.74 -10.32 -12.90
CA ALA A 19 14.40 -9.98 -11.64
C ALA A 19 15.74 -9.25 -11.85
N ASP A 20 16.57 -9.70 -12.81
CA ASP A 20 17.82 -9.03 -13.15
C ASP A 20 17.60 -7.58 -13.68
N ARG A 21 16.58 -7.37 -14.51
CA ARG A 21 16.20 -6.03 -14.97
C ARG A 21 15.76 -5.13 -13.81
N LEU A 22 14.95 -5.66 -12.88
CA LEU A 22 14.47 -4.92 -11.72
C LEU A 22 15.61 -4.57 -10.76
N LEU A 23 16.55 -5.50 -10.50
CA LEU A 23 17.78 -5.25 -9.72
C LEU A 23 18.59 -4.09 -10.32
N ARG A 24 18.79 -4.09 -11.64
CA ARG A 24 19.47 -2.96 -12.30
C ARG A 24 18.70 -1.64 -12.17
N SER A 25 17.37 -1.70 -12.22
CA SER A 25 16.54 -0.50 -12.05
C SER A 25 16.65 0.04 -10.63
N THR A 26 16.60 -0.82 -9.60
CA THR A 26 16.81 -0.45 -8.19
C THR A 26 18.21 0.17 -7.99
N ALA A 27 19.26 -0.46 -8.53
CA ALA A 27 20.63 0.08 -8.42
C ALA A 27 20.81 1.44 -9.12
N ALA A 28 20.05 1.71 -10.19
CA ALA A 28 20.12 2.97 -10.93
C ALA A 28 19.33 4.11 -10.28
N ARG A 29 18.30 3.80 -9.50
CA ARG A 29 17.41 4.77 -8.84
C ARG A 29 16.94 4.23 -7.51
N SER A 30 17.59 4.67 -6.46
CA SER A 30 17.20 4.45 -5.07
C SER A 30 17.14 5.80 -4.38
N TYR A 31 16.14 5.98 -3.53
CA TYR A 31 15.95 7.19 -2.74
C TYR A 31 16.36 6.92 -1.28
N ASP A 32 16.88 7.96 -0.64
CA ASP A 32 17.08 7.98 0.81
C ASP A 32 16.13 9.02 1.42
N PRO A 33 15.03 8.59 2.06
CA PRO A 33 14.05 9.52 2.63
C PRO A 33 14.62 10.50 3.66
N GLU A 34 15.73 10.17 4.31
CA GLU A 34 16.39 11.08 5.26
C GLU A 34 17.17 12.20 4.57
N ILE A 35 17.57 11.99 3.31
CA ILE A 35 18.31 12.98 2.51
C ILE A 35 17.39 13.70 1.53
N ASP A 36 16.48 12.95 0.89
CA ASP A 36 15.67 13.45 -0.23
C ASP A 36 14.42 14.22 0.24
N ILE A 37 14.07 14.18 1.53
CA ILE A 37 12.93 14.89 2.11
C ILE A 37 13.40 15.87 3.16
N ASP A 38 13.01 17.15 3.01
CA ASP A 38 13.28 18.15 4.05
C ASP A 38 12.28 18.03 5.22
N TRP A 39 12.60 17.17 6.16
CA TRP A 39 11.81 16.94 7.37
C TRP A 39 11.80 18.15 8.33
N SER A 40 12.69 19.12 8.15
CA SER A 40 12.73 20.33 8.97
C SER A 40 11.78 21.43 8.47
N ALA A 41 11.29 21.32 7.23
CA ALA A 41 10.37 22.27 6.65
C ALA A 41 9.03 22.29 7.41
N PRO A 42 8.57 23.45 7.92
CA PRO A 42 7.27 23.52 8.57
C PRO A 42 6.13 23.37 7.56
N PRO A 43 4.94 22.95 8.01
CA PRO A 43 3.75 22.95 7.16
C PRO A 43 3.49 24.35 6.57
N GLN A 44 3.20 24.41 5.27
CA GLN A 44 2.91 25.65 4.56
C GLN A 44 1.45 26.04 4.74
N GLU A 45 1.20 27.33 4.99
CA GLU A 45 -0.13 27.88 5.08
C GLU A 45 -0.89 27.74 3.75
N GLY A 46 -2.20 27.46 3.82
CA GLY A 46 -3.04 27.30 2.63
C GLY A 46 -2.91 25.95 1.93
N LYS A 47 -1.91 25.11 2.26
CA LYS A 47 -1.74 23.78 1.68
C LYS A 47 -2.43 22.69 2.50
N VAL A 48 -2.86 21.62 1.83
CA VAL A 48 -3.59 20.50 2.42
C VAL A 48 -2.70 19.27 2.62
N PHE A 49 -3.10 18.39 3.53
CA PHE A 49 -2.42 17.11 3.81
C PHE A 49 -3.05 15.93 3.04
N LEU A 50 -4.29 16.12 2.59
CA LEU A 50 -5.07 15.19 1.79
C LEU A 50 -6.00 16.03 0.90
N PRO A 51 -6.20 15.69 -0.40
CA PRO A 51 -7.20 16.36 -1.22
C PRO A 51 -8.59 16.20 -0.59
N GLU A 52 -9.36 17.29 -0.47
CA GLU A 52 -10.64 17.28 0.26
C GLU A 52 -11.60 16.20 -0.26
N HIS A 53 -11.69 16.03 -1.58
CA HIS A 53 -12.54 15.03 -2.21
C HIS A 53 -12.12 13.58 -1.95
N ARG A 54 -10.93 13.36 -1.36
CA ARG A 54 -10.44 12.05 -0.91
C ARG A 54 -10.73 11.79 0.57
N SER A 55 -11.14 12.81 1.33
CA SER A 55 -11.58 12.60 2.72
C SER A 55 -12.78 11.66 2.77
N THR A 56 -12.78 10.77 3.76
CA THR A 56 -13.82 9.75 3.93
C THR A 56 -15.23 10.35 4.16
N LEU A 57 -15.29 11.57 4.71
CA LEU A 57 -16.56 12.28 4.97
C LEU A 57 -16.96 13.29 3.88
N TYR A 58 -16.13 13.50 2.86
CA TYR A 58 -16.38 14.48 1.81
C TYR A 58 -17.80 14.38 1.23
N GLY A 59 -18.53 15.51 1.16
CA GLY A 59 -19.88 15.59 0.64
C GLY A 59 -20.98 15.03 1.56
N THR A 60 -20.65 14.60 2.78
CA THR A 60 -21.65 14.22 3.79
C THR A 60 -22.14 15.43 4.59
N ALA A 61 -23.33 15.31 5.20
CA ALA A 61 -23.83 16.36 6.10
C ALA A 61 -22.88 16.63 7.31
N MET A 62 -22.05 15.67 7.70
CA MET A 62 -21.00 15.89 8.72
C MET A 62 -19.90 16.79 8.18
N TRP A 63 -19.44 16.52 6.95
CA TRP A 63 -18.42 17.32 6.27
C TRP A 63 -18.85 18.77 6.10
N GLU A 64 -20.09 19.01 5.69
CA GLU A 64 -20.61 20.37 5.46
C GLU A 64 -20.68 21.22 6.74
N ARG A 65 -20.76 20.59 7.92
CA ARG A 65 -20.71 21.28 9.21
C ARG A 65 -19.31 21.59 9.72
N LEU A 66 -18.26 20.98 9.12
CA LEU A 66 -16.87 21.26 9.50
C LEU A 66 -16.43 22.60 8.92
N SER A 67 -15.72 23.39 9.73
CA SER A 67 -15.02 24.57 9.24
C SER A 67 -13.85 24.17 8.30
N PRO A 68 -13.34 25.11 7.47
CA PRO A 68 -12.16 24.83 6.64
C PRO A 68 -10.96 24.31 7.44
N ASP A 69 -10.72 24.83 8.63
CA ASP A 69 -9.64 24.39 9.51
C ASP A 69 -9.87 22.97 10.04
N GLN A 70 -11.13 22.64 10.41
CA GLN A 70 -11.48 21.28 10.82
C GLN A 70 -11.34 20.28 9.65
N ARG A 71 -11.72 20.66 8.43
CA ARG A 71 -11.51 19.82 7.22
C ARG A 71 -10.04 19.55 6.97
N ARG A 72 -9.18 20.58 7.10
CA ARG A 72 -7.73 20.45 6.97
C ARG A 72 -7.15 19.56 8.07
N GLU A 73 -7.58 19.75 9.32
CA GLU A 73 -7.15 18.92 10.46
C GLU A 73 -7.58 17.46 10.27
N LEU A 74 -8.81 17.19 9.84
CA LEU A 74 -9.27 15.84 9.52
C LEU A 74 -8.42 15.21 8.42
N GLY A 75 -8.12 15.93 7.33
CA GLY A 75 -7.25 15.47 6.25
C GLY A 75 -5.85 15.11 6.71
N LYS A 76 -5.29 15.88 7.67
CA LYS A 76 -3.99 15.59 8.31
C LYS A 76 -4.03 14.24 9.06
N HIS A 77 -5.06 14.01 9.85
CA HIS A 77 -5.23 12.78 10.62
C HIS A 77 -5.57 11.57 9.71
N GLU A 78 -6.34 11.76 8.64
CA GLU A 78 -6.60 10.71 7.65
C GLU A 78 -5.31 10.33 6.90
N ALA A 79 -4.49 11.30 6.49
CA ALA A 79 -3.18 11.03 5.88
C ALA A 79 -2.26 10.22 6.80
N ALA A 80 -2.17 10.60 8.07
CA ALA A 80 -1.41 9.85 9.08
C ALA A 80 -1.97 8.43 9.30
N SER A 81 -3.29 8.27 9.24
CA SER A 81 -3.92 6.95 9.37
C SER A 81 -3.60 6.05 8.19
N VAL A 82 -3.63 6.58 6.97
CA VAL A 82 -3.22 5.84 5.76
C VAL A 82 -1.75 5.46 5.84
N ALA A 83 -0.85 6.39 6.21
CA ALA A 83 0.57 6.09 6.40
C ALA A 83 0.80 5.00 7.46
N GLY A 84 0.07 5.08 8.59
CA GLY A 84 0.15 4.06 9.66
C GLY A 84 -0.37 2.68 9.23
N PHE A 85 -1.39 2.65 8.39
CA PHE A 85 -1.88 1.41 7.78
C PHE A 85 -0.89 0.89 6.71
N GLY A 86 -0.24 1.79 5.97
CA GLY A 86 0.86 1.49 5.04
C GLY A 86 1.98 0.75 5.76
N ILE A 87 2.52 1.29 6.86
CA ILE A 87 3.56 0.60 7.67
C ILE A 87 3.14 -0.83 8.03
N TRP A 88 1.86 -1.05 8.36
CA TRP A 88 1.37 -2.39 8.69
C TRP A 88 1.32 -3.30 7.45
N LEU A 89 0.97 -2.78 6.27
CA LEU A 89 1.00 -3.52 5.00
C LEU A 89 2.43 -3.88 4.61
N GLU A 90 3.39 -2.92 4.69
CA GLU A 90 4.81 -3.17 4.45
C GLU A 90 5.36 -4.27 5.37
N CYS A 91 4.99 -4.24 6.65
CA CYS A 91 5.38 -5.31 7.59
C CYS A 91 4.83 -6.70 7.19
N ILE A 92 3.65 -6.77 6.57
CA ILE A 92 3.11 -8.01 6.02
C ILE A 92 3.91 -8.44 4.80
N LEU A 93 4.16 -7.51 3.86
CA LEU A 93 4.93 -7.74 2.65
C LEU A 93 6.35 -8.22 2.98
N MET A 94 7.06 -7.52 3.85
CA MET A 94 8.39 -7.92 4.29
C MET A 94 8.43 -9.35 4.85
N ARG A 95 7.39 -9.77 5.59
CA ARG A 95 7.30 -11.15 6.09
C ARG A 95 7.10 -12.17 4.98
N LEU A 96 6.34 -11.83 3.93
CA LEU A 96 6.12 -12.69 2.78
C LEU A 96 7.37 -12.78 1.90
N LEU A 97 8.07 -11.66 1.67
CA LEU A 97 9.35 -11.62 0.95
C LEU A 97 10.46 -12.36 1.72
N THR A 98 10.51 -12.18 3.04
CA THR A 98 11.46 -12.93 3.90
C THR A 98 11.23 -14.44 3.80
N LYS A 99 9.96 -14.88 3.78
CA LYS A 99 9.64 -16.30 3.57
C LYS A 99 10.11 -16.78 2.20
N LEU A 100 9.86 -16.01 1.14
CA LEU A 100 10.34 -16.31 -0.21
C LEU A 100 11.88 -16.44 -0.24
N ALA A 101 12.58 -15.51 0.38
CA ALA A 101 14.05 -15.53 0.41
C ALA A 101 14.61 -16.70 1.25
N TYR A 102 13.94 -17.03 2.36
CA TYR A 102 14.34 -18.14 3.24
C TYR A 102 14.16 -19.51 2.58
N GLU A 103 13.09 -19.68 1.80
CA GLU A 103 12.78 -20.96 1.12
C GLU A 103 13.47 -21.07 -0.25
N GLY A 104 13.94 -19.97 -0.84
CA GLY A 104 14.50 -19.90 -2.19
C GLY A 104 16.00 -20.10 -2.24
N ASP A 105 16.53 -20.22 -3.47
CA ASP A 105 17.99 -20.27 -3.73
C ASP A 105 18.53 -18.83 -3.80
N PRO A 106 19.41 -18.40 -2.85
CA PRO A 106 19.93 -17.02 -2.82
C PRO A 106 20.86 -16.70 -4.01
N ALA A 107 21.31 -17.69 -4.76
CA ALA A 107 22.09 -17.47 -5.98
C ALA A 107 21.23 -17.01 -7.18
N THR A 108 19.90 -17.13 -7.10
CA THR A 108 19.00 -16.71 -8.16
C THR A 108 18.74 -15.20 -8.13
N ARG A 109 18.57 -14.58 -9.30
CA ARG A 109 18.19 -13.17 -9.42
C ARG A 109 16.81 -12.90 -8.79
N HIS A 110 15.92 -13.88 -8.87
CA HIS A 110 14.57 -13.80 -8.27
C HIS A 110 14.64 -13.58 -6.75
N VAL A 111 15.42 -14.36 -6.02
CA VAL A 111 15.60 -14.18 -4.56
C VAL A 111 16.39 -12.92 -4.25
N GLN A 112 17.40 -12.59 -5.04
CA GLN A 112 18.17 -11.35 -4.88
C GLN A 112 17.29 -10.11 -5.03
N TYR A 113 16.34 -10.11 -5.99
CA TYR A 113 15.40 -9.02 -6.14
C TYR A 113 14.42 -8.92 -4.95
N ALA A 114 13.89 -10.04 -4.48
CA ALA A 114 13.04 -10.04 -3.28
C ALA A 114 13.76 -9.47 -2.04
N LEU A 115 15.06 -9.71 -1.90
CA LEU A 115 15.88 -9.11 -0.83
C LEU A 115 16.11 -7.60 -1.06
N ALA A 116 16.27 -7.16 -2.31
CA ALA A 116 16.40 -5.74 -2.64
C ALA A 116 15.09 -5.00 -2.39
N GLU A 117 13.94 -5.55 -2.80
CA GLU A 117 12.59 -5.05 -2.51
C GLU A 117 12.37 -4.94 -0.99
N LEU A 118 12.69 -5.98 -0.23
CA LEU A 118 12.59 -5.97 1.24
C LEU A 118 13.38 -4.81 1.89
N ALA A 119 14.55 -4.47 1.35
CA ALA A 119 15.33 -3.33 1.83
C ALA A 119 14.66 -1.99 1.48
N GLU A 120 13.97 -1.88 0.33
CA GLU A 120 13.15 -0.71 -0.03
C GLU A 120 11.95 -0.58 0.91
N GLU A 121 11.25 -1.67 1.26
CA GLU A 121 10.11 -1.64 2.19
C GLU A 121 10.49 -1.23 3.63
N CYS A 122 11.71 -1.55 4.06
CA CYS A 122 12.23 -1.02 5.32
C CYS A 122 12.35 0.51 5.28
N ARG A 123 12.80 1.08 4.15
CA ARG A 123 12.89 2.54 3.97
C ARG A 123 11.50 3.17 3.86
N HIS A 124 10.55 2.57 3.12
CA HIS A 124 9.16 3.03 3.05
C HIS A 124 8.51 3.07 4.44
N SER A 125 8.65 2.02 5.23
CA SER A 125 8.15 1.99 6.61
C SER A 125 8.74 3.10 7.48
N THR A 126 10.05 3.37 7.36
CA THR A 126 10.72 4.46 8.08
C THR A 126 10.22 5.81 7.59
N MET A 127 10.08 6.02 6.28
CA MET A 127 9.56 7.24 5.66
C MET A 127 8.14 7.56 6.14
N PHE A 128 7.25 6.57 6.17
CA PHE A 128 5.88 6.75 6.70
C PHE A 128 5.87 7.06 8.20
N ALA A 129 6.77 6.46 8.98
CA ALA A 129 6.90 6.77 10.39
C ALA A 129 7.36 8.22 10.62
N ARG A 130 8.33 8.69 9.82
CA ARG A 130 8.79 10.09 9.81
C ARG A 130 7.68 11.05 9.38
N LEU A 131 6.86 10.66 8.40
CA LEU A 131 5.70 11.45 8.01
C LEU A 131 4.71 11.63 9.16
N ILE A 132 4.38 10.56 9.90
CA ILE A 132 3.49 10.64 11.06
C ILE A 132 4.07 11.56 12.15
N GLU A 133 5.38 11.46 12.41
CA GLU A 133 6.10 12.34 13.33
C GLU A 133 6.02 13.81 12.86
N TRP A 134 6.31 14.10 11.58
CA TRP A 134 6.26 15.43 11.00
C TRP A 134 4.84 16.03 11.03
N LEU A 135 3.81 15.21 10.81
CA LEU A 135 2.41 15.62 10.96
C LEU A 135 2.04 15.99 12.40
N GLY A 136 2.80 15.53 13.40
CA GLY A 136 2.54 15.80 14.80
C GLY A 136 1.24 15.21 15.35
N VAL A 137 0.82 14.06 14.81
CA VAL A 137 -0.43 13.38 15.16
C VAL A 137 -0.19 11.96 15.68
N PRO A 138 -1.15 11.37 16.41
CA PRO A 138 -1.00 10.01 16.92
C PRO A 138 -0.85 8.96 15.81
N TYR A 139 -0.11 7.88 16.09
CA TYR A 139 -0.11 6.68 15.26
C TYR A 139 -1.44 5.92 15.39
N TYR A 140 -2.16 5.79 14.29
CA TYR A 140 -3.43 5.07 14.19
C TYR A 140 -3.19 3.60 13.85
N ARG A 141 -3.21 2.75 14.88
CA ARG A 141 -2.97 1.31 14.71
C ARG A 141 -4.18 0.60 14.09
N PRO A 142 -3.98 -0.37 13.19
CA PRO A 142 -5.01 -1.31 12.82
C PRO A 142 -5.56 -2.06 14.04
N SER A 143 -6.84 -2.43 13.99
CA SER A 143 -7.48 -3.15 15.10
C SER A 143 -6.81 -4.50 15.39
N ARG A 144 -6.96 -5.02 16.63
CA ARG A 144 -6.43 -6.33 17.01
C ARG A 144 -6.90 -7.46 16.07
N ARG A 145 -8.14 -7.36 15.55
CA ARG A 145 -8.69 -8.33 14.59
C ARG A 145 -7.97 -8.28 13.26
N VAL A 146 -7.71 -7.08 12.73
CA VAL A 146 -6.96 -6.88 11.49
C VAL A 146 -5.53 -7.40 11.63
N HIS A 147 -4.87 -7.12 12.75
CA HIS A 147 -3.55 -7.69 13.06
C HIS A 147 -3.56 -9.23 13.11
N ALA A 148 -4.58 -9.83 13.71
CA ALA A 148 -4.69 -11.30 13.77
C ALA A 148 -4.86 -11.89 12.35
N LEU A 149 -5.69 -11.28 11.51
CA LEU A 149 -5.86 -11.69 10.11
C LEU A 149 -4.56 -11.56 9.30
N GLY A 150 -3.79 -10.48 9.49
CA GLY A 150 -2.47 -10.32 8.88
C GLY A 150 -1.49 -11.41 9.27
N ARG A 151 -1.47 -11.82 10.55
CA ARG A 151 -0.65 -12.95 11.02
C ARG A 151 -1.05 -14.28 10.37
N VAL A 152 -2.35 -14.55 10.25
CA VAL A 152 -2.84 -15.75 9.56
C VAL A 152 -2.42 -15.70 8.09
N LEU A 153 -2.65 -14.57 7.41
CA LEU A 153 -2.26 -14.39 6.01
C LEU A 153 -0.77 -14.69 5.81
N THR A 154 0.11 -14.05 6.58
CA THR A 154 1.57 -14.23 6.43
C THR A 154 2.04 -15.66 6.75
N ALA A 155 1.34 -16.38 7.63
CA ALA A 155 1.67 -17.76 7.97
C ALA A 155 1.20 -18.76 6.90
N THR A 156 0.07 -18.48 6.23
CA THR A 156 -0.60 -19.46 5.36
C THR A 156 -0.56 -19.12 3.88
N ALA A 157 -0.39 -17.84 3.51
CA ALA A 157 -0.40 -17.43 2.11
C ALA A 157 0.81 -17.95 1.34
N HIS A 158 0.56 -18.47 0.15
CA HIS A 158 1.54 -18.92 -0.83
C HIS A 158 0.94 -18.79 -2.24
N GLY A 159 1.78 -18.84 -3.27
CA GLY A 159 1.34 -18.77 -4.67
C GLY A 159 0.44 -17.57 -4.97
N PRO A 160 -0.70 -17.75 -5.67
CA PRO A 160 -1.58 -16.64 -6.06
C PRO A 160 -2.17 -15.86 -4.88
N ALA A 161 -2.44 -16.51 -3.74
CA ALA A 161 -2.95 -15.81 -2.55
C ALA A 161 -1.91 -14.85 -1.96
N MET A 162 -0.64 -15.22 -1.96
CA MET A 162 0.46 -14.38 -1.52
C MET A 162 0.63 -13.17 -2.44
N TRP A 163 0.86 -13.40 -3.73
CA TRP A 163 1.14 -12.36 -4.70
C TRP A 163 -0.06 -11.43 -4.94
N GLY A 164 -1.27 -11.98 -4.91
CA GLY A 164 -2.48 -11.16 -5.00
C GLY A 164 -2.71 -10.30 -3.76
N ALA A 165 -2.35 -10.79 -2.55
CA ALA A 165 -2.42 -9.98 -1.33
C ALA A 165 -1.39 -8.84 -1.33
N ILE A 166 -0.17 -9.10 -1.82
CA ILE A 166 0.86 -8.09 -2.05
C ILE A 166 0.33 -7.01 -3.00
N LEU A 167 -0.15 -7.39 -4.18
CA LEU A 167 -0.70 -6.43 -5.15
C LEU A 167 -1.85 -5.59 -4.60
N ILE A 168 -2.73 -6.17 -3.78
CA ILE A 168 -3.80 -5.40 -3.13
C ILE A 168 -3.22 -4.34 -2.21
N GLY A 169 -2.17 -4.66 -1.45
CA GLY A 169 -1.48 -3.71 -0.59
C GLY A 169 -0.88 -2.53 -1.37
N GLU A 170 -0.12 -2.86 -2.42
CA GLU A 170 0.63 -1.89 -3.21
C GLU A 170 -0.28 -1.00 -4.10
N GLU A 171 -1.23 -1.61 -4.80
CA GLU A 171 -2.01 -0.89 -5.80
C GLU A 171 -3.15 -0.06 -5.22
N ILE A 172 -3.66 -0.39 -4.04
CA ILE A 172 -4.85 0.29 -3.51
C ILE A 172 -4.61 1.78 -3.24
N THR A 173 -3.38 2.15 -2.92
CA THR A 173 -2.98 3.55 -2.67
C THR A 173 -2.27 4.20 -3.84
N ASP A 174 -1.72 3.43 -4.80
CA ASP A 174 -0.87 3.95 -5.90
C ASP A 174 -1.52 5.11 -6.67
N ARG A 175 -2.81 5.00 -7.03
CA ARG A 175 -3.43 6.04 -7.85
C ARG A 175 -3.61 7.37 -7.13
N TYR A 176 -4.05 7.37 -5.88
CA TYR A 176 -4.18 8.65 -5.16
C TYR A 176 -2.84 9.16 -4.64
N GLN A 177 -1.86 8.32 -4.41
CA GLN A 177 -0.49 8.77 -4.17
C GLN A 177 0.08 9.49 -5.40
N ARG A 178 -0.19 9.00 -6.62
CA ARG A 178 0.15 9.71 -7.88
C ARG A 178 -0.56 11.04 -8.02
N GLU A 179 -1.83 11.09 -7.65
CA GLU A 179 -2.60 12.33 -7.61
C GLU A 179 -1.98 13.33 -6.61
N MET A 180 -1.74 12.90 -5.38
CA MET A 180 -1.14 13.74 -4.34
C MET A 180 0.28 14.19 -4.69
N ALA A 181 1.08 13.35 -5.34
CA ALA A 181 2.43 13.69 -5.78
C ALA A 181 2.45 14.77 -6.90
N ALA A 182 1.36 14.91 -7.66
CA ALA A 182 1.21 15.86 -8.75
C ALA A 182 0.40 17.11 -8.40
N ASP A 183 -0.24 17.15 -7.22
CA ASP A 183 -1.13 18.24 -6.80
C ASP A 183 -0.36 19.32 -6.04
N ASP A 184 -0.20 20.51 -6.67
CA ASP A 184 0.51 21.64 -6.08
C ASP A 184 -0.17 22.23 -4.82
N SER A 185 -1.42 21.88 -4.53
CA SER A 185 -2.10 22.27 -3.28
C SER A 185 -1.64 21.49 -2.06
N MET A 186 -0.95 20.36 -2.26
CA MET A 186 -0.47 19.49 -1.19
C MET A 186 0.74 20.06 -0.45
N GLN A 187 0.91 19.66 0.81
CA GLN A 187 2.15 19.94 1.56
C GLN A 187 3.36 19.33 0.85
N PRO A 188 4.48 20.06 0.67
CA PRO A 188 5.65 19.58 -0.07
C PRO A 188 6.23 18.28 0.48
N VAL A 189 6.27 18.12 1.82
CA VAL A 189 6.73 16.88 2.46
C VAL A 189 5.83 15.71 2.08
N VAL A 190 4.50 15.89 2.11
CA VAL A 190 3.54 14.85 1.71
C VAL A 190 3.68 14.51 0.23
N GLN A 191 3.85 15.51 -0.64
CA GLN A 191 4.11 15.29 -2.07
C GLN A 191 5.36 14.44 -2.29
N MET A 192 6.48 14.78 -1.60
CA MET A 192 7.75 14.08 -1.77
C MET A 192 7.67 12.64 -1.26
N VAL A 193 7.05 12.39 -0.10
CA VAL A 193 6.77 11.04 0.41
C VAL A 193 6.03 10.21 -0.63
N ASN A 194 4.92 10.72 -1.17
CA ASN A 194 4.15 10.01 -2.18
C ASN A 194 4.97 9.81 -3.48
N ARG A 195 5.77 10.81 -3.88
CA ARG A 195 6.59 10.73 -5.09
C ARG A 195 7.67 9.65 -4.99
N ILE A 196 8.38 9.56 -3.88
CA ILE A 196 9.38 8.51 -3.65
C ILE A 196 8.69 7.16 -3.70
N HIS A 197 7.64 6.97 -2.91
CA HIS A 197 6.91 5.72 -2.81
C HIS A 197 6.46 5.20 -4.19
N ILE A 198 5.68 5.98 -4.95
CA ILE A 198 5.17 5.52 -6.26
C ILE A 198 6.27 5.21 -7.29
N LEU A 199 7.43 5.83 -7.18
CA LEU A 199 8.55 5.58 -8.11
C LEU A 199 9.22 4.24 -7.81
N GLU A 200 9.33 3.86 -6.56
CA GLU A 200 9.89 2.57 -6.14
C GLU A 200 8.86 1.46 -6.29
N GLU A 201 7.59 1.68 -5.86
CA GLU A 201 6.47 0.74 -5.98
C GLU A 201 6.17 0.28 -7.42
N ALA A 202 6.46 1.08 -8.41
CA ALA A 202 6.29 0.65 -9.81
C ALA A 202 7.08 -0.63 -10.14
N ARG A 203 8.21 -0.89 -9.45
CA ARG A 203 9.02 -2.13 -9.59
C ARG A 203 8.37 -3.29 -8.85
N HIS A 204 7.94 -3.06 -7.60
CA HIS A 204 7.31 -4.04 -6.72
C HIS A 204 6.00 -4.57 -7.35
N ILE A 205 5.13 -3.66 -7.79
CA ILE A 205 3.90 -3.99 -8.54
C ILE A 205 4.21 -4.82 -9.79
N GLY A 206 5.24 -4.44 -10.56
CA GLY A 206 5.67 -5.17 -11.74
C GLY A 206 6.13 -6.59 -11.43
N PHE A 207 6.88 -6.78 -10.35
CA PHE A 207 7.33 -8.07 -9.88
C PHE A 207 6.16 -8.94 -9.39
N ALA A 208 5.35 -8.40 -8.49
CA ALA A 208 4.21 -9.10 -7.92
C ALA A 208 3.18 -9.54 -8.97
N ARG A 209 2.91 -8.70 -9.99
CA ARG A 209 2.04 -9.06 -11.13
C ARG A 209 2.57 -10.23 -11.95
N ALA A 210 3.87 -10.22 -12.25
CA ALA A 210 4.50 -11.31 -12.98
C ALA A 210 4.47 -12.62 -12.19
N GLU A 211 4.72 -12.55 -10.87
CA GLU A 211 4.66 -13.71 -9.98
C GLU A 211 3.23 -14.23 -9.80
N LEU A 212 2.25 -13.32 -9.67
CA LEU A 212 0.83 -13.70 -9.63
C LEU A 212 0.43 -14.45 -10.90
N ALA A 213 0.78 -13.91 -12.07
CA ALA A 213 0.47 -14.55 -13.35
C ALA A 213 1.10 -15.95 -13.46
N ARG A 214 2.39 -16.08 -13.06
CA ARG A 214 3.10 -17.38 -13.07
C ARG A 214 2.48 -18.39 -12.10
N SER A 215 2.18 -17.97 -10.89
CA SER A 215 1.60 -18.83 -9.87
C SER A 215 0.16 -19.24 -10.21
N ALA A 216 -0.63 -18.32 -10.76
CA ALA A 216 -2.00 -18.60 -11.19
C ALA A 216 -2.04 -19.57 -12.39
N ALA A 217 -1.09 -19.48 -13.33
CA ALA A 217 -0.99 -20.39 -14.48
C ALA A 217 -0.70 -21.85 -14.07
N ARG A 218 -0.09 -22.05 -12.90
CA ARG A 218 0.22 -23.38 -12.34
C ARG A 218 -0.92 -23.95 -11.50
N LEU A 219 -1.93 -23.14 -11.19
CA LEU A 219 -3.02 -23.54 -10.30
C LEU A 219 -4.09 -24.35 -11.06
N PRO A 220 -4.60 -25.45 -10.49
CA PRO A 220 -5.75 -26.15 -11.06
C PRO A 220 -6.94 -25.19 -11.22
N ARG A 221 -7.62 -25.21 -12.36
CA ARG A 221 -8.73 -24.30 -12.66
C ARG A 221 -9.83 -24.30 -11.59
N ALA A 222 -10.07 -25.45 -10.96
CA ALA A 222 -11.06 -25.59 -9.89
C ALA A 222 -10.72 -24.79 -8.62
N GLN A 223 -9.46 -24.40 -8.40
CA GLN A 223 -9.03 -23.61 -7.24
C GLN A 223 -9.10 -22.09 -7.48
N LEU A 224 -9.20 -21.64 -8.74
CA LEU A 224 -9.26 -20.20 -9.07
C LEU A 224 -10.42 -19.46 -8.37
N PRO A 225 -11.65 -19.99 -8.30
CA PRO A 225 -12.74 -19.31 -7.58
C PRO A 225 -12.45 -19.10 -6.08
N VAL A 226 -11.79 -20.07 -5.44
CA VAL A 226 -11.42 -19.97 -4.01
C VAL A 226 -10.38 -18.87 -3.83
N GLN A 227 -9.35 -18.80 -4.69
CA GLN A 227 -8.33 -17.75 -4.65
C GLN A 227 -8.95 -16.37 -4.86
N ARG A 228 -9.86 -16.23 -5.84
CA ARG A 228 -10.57 -14.97 -6.09
C ARG A 228 -11.42 -14.53 -4.90
N ALA A 229 -12.16 -15.47 -4.28
CA ALA A 229 -12.96 -15.15 -3.10
C ALA A 229 -12.09 -14.73 -1.91
N LEU A 230 -10.94 -15.38 -1.70
CA LEU A 230 -9.98 -15.02 -0.66
C LEU A 230 -9.41 -13.62 -0.92
N LEU A 231 -8.93 -13.34 -2.12
CA LEU A 231 -8.36 -12.03 -2.48
C LEU A 231 -9.41 -10.92 -2.42
N GLY A 232 -10.65 -11.17 -2.86
CA GLY A 232 -11.76 -10.23 -2.68
C GLY A 232 -12.03 -9.92 -1.20
N ARG A 233 -11.86 -10.92 -0.30
CA ARG A 233 -11.97 -10.71 1.14
C ARG A 233 -10.81 -9.88 1.69
N VAL A 234 -9.60 -10.11 1.23
CA VAL A 234 -8.42 -9.30 1.59
C VAL A 234 -8.62 -7.86 1.17
N ALA A 235 -8.99 -7.62 -0.10
CA ALA A 235 -9.25 -6.27 -0.63
C ALA A 235 -10.34 -5.55 0.18
N PHE A 236 -11.43 -6.23 0.51
CA PHE A 236 -12.50 -5.67 1.34
C PHE A 236 -12.02 -5.28 2.74
N ILE A 237 -11.19 -6.11 3.39
CA ILE A 237 -10.62 -5.82 4.71
C ILE A 237 -9.68 -4.62 4.62
N VAL A 238 -8.80 -4.56 3.63
CA VAL A 238 -7.86 -3.46 3.41
C VAL A 238 -8.65 -2.17 3.20
N ALA A 239 -9.55 -2.13 2.21
CA ALA A 239 -10.34 -0.94 1.87
C ALA A 239 -11.13 -0.36 3.07
N ARG A 240 -11.69 -1.23 3.93
CA ARG A 240 -12.47 -0.79 5.10
C ARG A 240 -11.62 -0.33 6.29
N ASN A 241 -10.33 -0.52 6.27
CA ASN A 241 -9.45 -0.24 7.41
C ASN A 241 -8.29 0.71 7.08
N LEU A 242 -8.24 1.27 5.86
CA LEU A 242 -7.25 2.29 5.47
C LEU A 242 -7.28 3.50 6.42
N VAL A 243 -8.48 3.93 6.80
CA VAL A 243 -8.66 5.05 7.72
C VAL A 243 -9.27 4.55 9.04
N SER A 244 -8.56 4.80 10.13
CA SER A 244 -9.02 4.49 11.48
C SER A 244 -10.18 5.41 11.90
N PRO A 245 -11.23 4.90 12.54
CA PRO A 245 -12.32 5.76 13.03
C PRO A 245 -11.86 6.74 14.12
N GLU A 246 -10.74 6.49 14.76
CA GLU A 246 -10.22 7.39 15.81
C GLU A 246 -9.78 8.75 15.25
N VAL A 247 -9.55 8.88 13.92
CA VAL A 247 -9.22 10.17 13.28
C VAL A 247 -10.32 11.22 13.47
N TYR A 248 -11.57 10.82 13.56
CA TYR A 248 -12.70 11.73 13.66
C TYR A 248 -12.78 12.50 14.99
N ARG A 249 -12.11 11.97 16.04
CA ARG A 249 -11.99 12.68 17.33
C ARG A 249 -11.22 14.00 17.21
N SER A 250 -10.31 14.11 16.24
CA SER A 250 -9.53 15.32 16.00
C SER A 250 -10.40 16.56 15.71
N VAL A 251 -11.59 16.33 15.17
CA VAL A 251 -12.54 17.38 14.81
C VAL A 251 -13.83 17.34 15.64
N GLY A 252 -13.81 16.63 16.77
CA GLY A 252 -14.93 16.59 17.74
C GLY A 252 -16.09 15.68 17.33
N LEU A 253 -15.91 14.79 16.33
CA LEU A 253 -16.95 13.86 15.90
C LEU A 253 -16.87 12.53 16.67
N ASP A 254 -18.02 11.89 16.90
CA ASP A 254 -18.08 10.53 17.42
C ASP A 254 -17.53 9.53 16.39
N PRO A 255 -16.51 8.73 16.74
CA PRO A 255 -15.86 7.82 15.80
C PRO A 255 -16.78 6.78 15.19
N ALA A 256 -17.75 6.26 15.96
CA ALA A 256 -18.63 5.21 15.48
C ALA A 256 -19.68 5.78 14.52
N GLU A 257 -20.20 6.97 14.80
CA GLU A 257 -21.15 7.67 13.95
C GLU A 257 -20.49 8.13 12.65
N ALA A 258 -19.33 8.79 12.74
CA ALA A 258 -18.58 9.25 11.57
C ALA A 258 -18.13 8.07 10.68
N ARG A 259 -17.69 6.95 11.27
CA ARG A 259 -17.38 5.74 10.50
C ARG A 259 -18.60 5.19 9.76
N ARG A 260 -19.78 5.17 10.39
CA ARG A 260 -21.03 4.76 9.69
C ARG A 260 -21.32 5.67 8.51
N ALA A 261 -21.20 6.99 8.69
CA ALA A 261 -21.37 7.96 7.62
C ALA A 261 -20.35 7.75 6.48
N ALA A 262 -19.06 7.60 6.80
CA ALA A 262 -18.00 7.33 5.83
C ALA A 262 -18.24 6.03 5.03
N LEU A 263 -18.61 4.94 5.71
CA LEU A 263 -18.87 3.65 5.05
C LEU A 263 -20.16 3.63 4.21
N ALA A 264 -21.07 4.58 4.41
CA ALA A 264 -22.25 4.76 3.58
C ALA A 264 -22.06 5.86 2.51
N ASN A 265 -20.91 6.56 2.50
CA ASN A 265 -20.66 7.70 1.65
C ASN A 265 -20.35 7.28 0.20
N PRO A 266 -21.18 7.67 -0.81
CA PRO A 266 -20.90 7.38 -2.21
C PRO A 266 -19.57 7.96 -2.71
N ALA A 267 -19.16 9.16 -2.25
CA ALA A 267 -17.89 9.77 -2.63
C ALA A 267 -16.70 8.97 -2.10
N HIS A 268 -16.78 8.45 -0.88
CA HIS A 268 -15.76 7.54 -0.36
C HIS A 268 -15.72 6.21 -1.12
N HIS A 269 -16.87 5.64 -1.50
CA HIS A 269 -16.92 4.46 -2.35
C HIS A 269 -16.28 4.71 -3.73
N GLU A 270 -16.45 5.93 -4.29
CA GLU A 270 -15.78 6.30 -5.55
C GLU A 270 -14.27 6.40 -5.38
N THR A 271 -13.79 6.98 -4.26
CA THR A 271 -12.36 6.99 -3.90
C THR A 271 -11.79 5.56 -3.83
N LEU A 272 -12.49 4.64 -3.17
CA LEU A 272 -12.05 3.24 -3.09
C LEU A 272 -12.06 2.54 -4.46
N ARG A 273 -13.07 2.79 -5.31
CA ARG A 273 -13.09 2.26 -6.69
C ARG A 273 -11.96 2.85 -7.53
N TYR A 274 -11.71 4.15 -7.41
CA TYR A 274 -10.60 4.82 -8.09
C TYR A 274 -9.25 4.17 -7.71
N GLY A 275 -8.99 3.93 -6.42
CA GLY A 275 -7.79 3.22 -5.97
C GLY A 275 -7.69 1.79 -6.50
N GLY A 276 -8.81 1.04 -6.46
CA GLY A 276 -8.85 -0.37 -6.85
C GLY A 276 -9.06 -0.67 -8.34
N GLU A 277 -9.10 0.33 -9.23
CA GLU A 277 -9.48 0.15 -10.65
C GLU A 277 -8.55 -0.81 -11.41
N LYS A 278 -7.30 -0.94 -10.99
CA LYS A 278 -6.31 -1.81 -11.63
C LYS A 278 -6.22 -3.21 -11.03
N LEU A 279 -6.88 -3.43 -9.88
CA LEU A 279 -6.97 -4.71 -9.18
C LEU A 279 -8.05 -5.59 -9.82
#